data_3843cd44823cbf074d0c2507e28d5dfa
#
_entry.id   3843cd44823cbf074d0c2507e28d5dfa
#
_cell.length_a   1.000
_cell.length_b   1.000
_cell.length_c   1.000
_cell.angle_alpha   90.00
_cell.angle_beta   90.00
_cell.angle_gamma   90.00
#
_symmetry.space_group_name_H-M   'P 1'
#
loop_
_entity.id
_entity.type
_entity.pdbx_description
1 polymer ?
#
loop_
_entity_poly.entity_id
_entity_poly.type
_entity_poly.pdbx_seq_one_letter_code
_entity_poly.pdbx_strand_id
1 'polypeptide(L)'
;MKEFCPHNYQQYCIDRIIRDPALGLFLDMGLGKTAITLTAIKRLKYEYWAVRKVLVIAPKKVAESTWDKEAAKWSHLSCLRLVHVLGSVGQRTAALAQTADVYLINRENVQWLVGYYGHSWPFDMVVIDESSSFKNHQAKRFKALKLVRSRINRIVELTGTPNPRSLMDLWAQVYLLDCGQRLGRTITSYRDAYFVPDKRSRTTIFSYAPKLGAADEIYRRISDICISMKSEDYLDLPELIYEDIPVKLDTAAQKAYDRLERDTLLQVDETVITACSAGVCSGDAGVSVGVSSSATSLLSAVEPCFSSFCSCCLTAFCALRYSSSMPGRMTRGTSERSSCLSAK
;
A
#
# COMPACT_ATOMS: atom_id res chain seq x y z
N MET A 1 1.83 -21.79 -19.91
CA MET A 1 2.57 -20.58 -19.49
C MET A 1 2.69 -19.65 -20.67
N LYS A 2 2.61 -18.32 -20.43
CA LYS A 2 2.75 -17.29 -21.47
C LYS A 2 4.20 -16.81 -21.51
N GLU A 3 4.64 -16.35 -22.66
CA GLU A 3 5.90 -15.63 -22.79
C GLU A 3 5.74 -14.20 -22.21
N PHE A 4 6.72 -13.71 -21.49
CA PHE A 4 6.70 -12.38 -20.90
C PHE A 4 7.46 -11.40 -21.78
N CYS A 5 6.71 -10.51 -22.43
CA CYS A 5 7.26 -9.35 -23.12
C CYS A 5 7.02 -8.12 -22.25
N PRO A 6 8.03 -7.59 -21.56
CA PRO A 6 7.84 -6.43 -20.70
C PRO A 6 7.57 -5.16 -21.54
N HIS A 7 6.62 -4.36 -21.11
CA HIS A 7 6.48 -2.99 -21.59
C HIS A 7 7.72 -2.16 -21.23
N ASN A 8 7.98 -1.08 -21.96
CA ASN A 8 9.15 -0.24 -21.73
C ASN A 8 9.30 0.21 -20.27
N TYR A 9 8.20 0.61 -19.63
CA TYR A 9 8.21 1.01 -18.22
C TYR A 9 8.50 -0.17 -17.29
N GLN A 10 8.02 -1.38 -17.61
CA GLN A 10 8.30 -2.59 -16.84
C GLN A 10 9.78 -2.95 -16.94
N GLN A 11 10.34 -2.92 -18.16
CA GLN A 11 11.77 -3.17 -18.35
C GLN A 11 12.61 -2.15 -17.59
N TYR A 12 12.26 -0.87 -17.63
CA TYR A 12 12.91 0.16 -16.84
C TYR A 12 12.88 -0.15 -15.33
N CYS A 13 11.73 -0.56 -14.80
CA CYS A 13 11.61 -0.94 -13.39
C CYS A 13 12.44 -2.18 -13.03
N ILE A 14 12.47 -3.19 -13.92
CA ILE A 14 13.30 -4.39 -13.76
C ILE A 14 14.78 -4.01 -13.67
N ASP A 15 15.25 -3.17 -14.61
CA ASP A 15 16.65 -2.75 -14.66
C ASP A 15 17.04 -1.90 -13.45
N ARG A 16 16.10 -1.08 -12.94
CA ARG A 16 16.28 -0.32 -11.71
C ARG A 16 16.38 -1.22 -10.49
N ILE A 17 15.54 -2.26 -10.34
CA ILE A 17 15.66 -3.25 -9.24
C ILE A 17 17.00 -3.96 -9.30
N ILE A 18 17.50 -4.29 -10.50
CA ILE A 18 18.79 -4.98 -10.66
C ILE A 18 19.95 -4.07 -10.30
N ARG A 19 19.92 -2.83 -10.74
CA ARG A 19 21.00 -1.86 -10.52
C ARG A 19 21.03 -1.37 -9.09
N ASP A 20 19.89 -0.96 -8.55
CA ASP A 20 19.80 -0.23 -7.30
C ASP A 20 19.58 -1.19 -6.11
N PRO A 21 20.40 -1.15 -5.05
CA PRO A 21 20.24 -2.03 -3.89
C PRO A 21 19.04 -1.69 -3.01
N ALA A 22 18.51 -0.47 -3.13
CA ALA A 22 17.31 -0.02 -2.40
C ALA A 22 16.43 0.77 -3.36
N LEU A 23 15.17 0.34 -3.52
CA LEU A 23 14.24 0.95 -4.46
C LEU A 23 12.79 0.89 -3.97
N GLY A 24 12.11 2.01 -4.01
CA GLY A 24 10.65 2.12 -3.86
C GLY A 24 9.97 2.17 -5.22
N LEU A 25 9.11 1.21 -5.52
CA LEU A 25 8.25 1.19 -6.70
C LEU A 25 6.82 1.56 -6.31
N PHE A 26 6.47 2.81 -6.52
CA PHE A 26 5.14 3.37 -6.27
C PHE A 26 4.34 3.35 -7.59
N LEU A 27 3.92 2.16 -7.97
CA LEU A 27 3.22 1.91 -9.23
C LEU A 27 1.74 1.66 -8.94
N ASP A 28 0.86 2.25 -9.73
CA ASP A 28 -0.57 2.01 -9.64
C ASP A 28 -0.93 0.53 -9.81
N MET A 29 -2.15 0.17 -9.46
CA MET A 29 -2.68 -1.18 -9.68
C MET A 29 -2.71 -1.50 -11.18
N GLY A 30 -2.44 -2.75 -11.54
CA GLY A 30 -2.43 -3.18 -12.95
C GLY A 30 -1.09 -3.04 -13.66
N LEU A 31 -0.13 -2.24 -13.17
CA LEU A 31 1.18 -2.04 -13.81
C LEU A 31 2.15 -3.24 -13.69
N GLY A 32 1.71 -4.37 -13.11
CA GLY A 32 2.48 -5.61 -13.11
C GLY A 32 3.62 -5.69 -12.09
N LYS A 33 3.51 -5.01 -10.95
CA LYS A 33 4.54 -4.99 -9.88
C LYS A 33 5.12 -6.36 -9.54
N THR A 34 4.26 -7.37 -9.41
CA THR A 34 4.67 -8.73 -9.05
C THR A 34 5.51 -9.38 -10.14
N ALA A 35 5.09 -9.28 -11.42
CA ALA A 35 5.84 -9.81 -12.56
C ALA A 35 7.20 -9.12 -12.73
N ILE A 36 7.23 -7.78 -12.61
CA ILE A 36 8.45 -6.97 -12.63
C ILE A 36 9.43 -7.47 -11.56
N THR A 37 8.94 -7.62 -10.33
CA THR A 37 9.78 -8.00 -9.19
C THR A 37 10.29 -9.44 -9.31
N LEU A 38 9.43 -10.41 -9.69
CA LEU A 38 9.84 -11.81 -9.90
C LEU A 38 10.86 -11.92 -11.04
N THR A 39 10.68 -11.17 -12.13
CA THR A 39 11.64 -11.13 -13.24
C THR A 39 12.99 -10.59 -12.79
N ALA A 40 13.01 -9.51 -12.02
CA ALA A 40 14.23 -8.96 -11.45
C ALA A 40 14.91 -9.94 -10.47
N ILE A 41 14.14 -10.61 -9.61
CA ILE A 41 14.66 -11.66 -8.69
C ILE A 41 15.30 -12.79 -9.48
N LYS A 42 14.63 -13.30 -10.51
CA LYS A 42 15.16 -14.37 -11.38
C LYS A 42 16.49 -13.95 -11.99
N ARG A 43 16.59 -12.75 -12.57
CA ARG A 43 17.83 -12.23 -13.15
C ARG A 43 18.92 -12.03 -12.10
N LEU A 44 18.61 -11.40 -10.96
CA LEU A 44 19.56 -11.23 -9.85
C LEU A 44 20.11 -12.54 -9.32
N LYS A 45 19.30 -13.60 -9.30
CA LYS A 45 19.70 -14.90 -8.79
C LYS A 45 20.47 -15.75 -9.80
N TYR A 46 19.97 -15.87 -11.02
CA TYR A 46 20.46 -16.85 -11.99
C TYR A 46 21.34 -16.26 -13.09
N GLU A 47 21.30 -14.94 -13.33
CA GLU A 47 22.13 -14.28 -14.32
C GLU A 47 23.25 -13.47 -13.67
N TYR A 48 22.97 -12.78 -12.56
CA TYR A 48 23.96 -11.93 -11.87
C TYR A 48 24.58 -12.57 -10.62
N TRP A 49 24.00 -13.66 -10.08
CA TRP A 49 24.45 -14.34 -8.86
C TRP A 49 24.56 -13.41 -7.63
N ALA A 50 23.79 -12.32 -7.65
CA ALA A 50 23.83 -11.26 -6.65
C ALA A 50 22.96 -11.53 -5.41
N VAL A 51 22.06 -12.51 -5.50
CA VAL A 51 21.08 -12.83 -4.43
C VAL A 51 20.96 -14.34 -4.28
N ARG A 52 20.91 -14.84 -3.03
CA ARG A 52 20.72 -16.25 -2.70
C ARG A 52 19.32 -16.57 -2.23
N LYS A 53 18.83 -15.83 -1.23
CA LYS A 53 17.51 -16.02 -0.61
C LYS A 53 16.75 -14.72 -0.57
N VAL A 54 15.54 -14.74 -1.10
CA VAL A 54 14.64 -13.58 -1.12
C VAL A 54 13.51 -13.80 -0.14
N LEU A 55 13.21 -12.79 0.67
CA LEU A 55 12.01 -12.72 1.50
C LEU A 55 11.01 -11.75 0.88
N VAL A 56 9.80 -12.19 0.65
CA VAL A 56 8.67 -11.34 0.27
C VAL A 56 7.71 -11.21 1.45
N ILE A 57 7.50 -9.99 1.89
CA ILE A 57 6.58 -9.64 2.97
C ILE A 57 5.34 -9.04 2.34
N ALA A 58 4.19 -9.69 2.45
CA ALA A 58 2.96 -9.27 1.79
C ALA A 58 1.74 -9.36 2.72
N PRO A 59 0.59 -8.75 2.37
CA PRO A 59 -0.68 -9.05 3.01
C PRO A 59 -1.01 -10.55 2.93
N LYS A 60 -1.68 -11.11 3.94
CA LYS A 60 -1.90 -12.56 4.04
C LYS A 60 -2.46 -13.18 2.77
N LYS A 61 -3.57 -12.64 2.23
CA LYS A 61 -4.20 -13.16 0.99
C LYS A 61 -3.26 -13.10 -0.23
N VAL A 62 -2.44 -12.06 -0.33
CA VAL A 62 -1.46 -11.88 -1.40
C VAL A 62 -0.32 -12.88 -1.26
N ALA A 63 0.19 -13.10 -0.03
CA ALA A 63 1.21 -14.09 0.26
C ALA A 63 0.73 -15.53 0.05
N GLU A 64 -0.56 -15.80 0.17
CA GLU A 64 -1.14 -17.15 0.01
C GLU A 64 -1.28 -17.59 -1.46
N SER A 65 -1.45 -16.67 -2.42
CA SER A 65 -1.79 -17.10 -3.78
C SER A 65 -1.36 -16.17 -4.92
N THR A 66 -1.19 -14.87 -4.70
CA THR A 66 -0.98 -13.92 -5.81
C THR A 66 0.40 -14.12 -6.46
N TRP A 67 1.43 -14.29 -5.67
CA TRP A 67 2.80 -14.47 -6.14
C TRP A 67 2.97 -15.78 -6.91
N ASP A 68 2.36 -16.88 -6.45
CA ASP A 68 2.40 -18.17 -7.16
C ASP A 68 1.64 -18.12 -8.48
N LYS A 69 0.44 -17.53 -8.47
CA LYS A 69 -0.34 -17.37 -9.70
C LYS A 69 0.41 -16.57 -10.74
N GLU A 70 1.10 -15.52 -10.32
CA GLU A 70 1.90 -14.69 -11.23
C GLU A 70 3.14 -15.46 -11.70
N ALA A 71 3.85 -16.17 -10.83
CA ALA A 71 4.98 -17.00 -11.20
C ALA A 71 4.58 -18.11 -12.20
N ALA A 72 3.45 -18.78 -11.96
CA ALA A 72 2.93 -19.84 -12.84
C ALA A 72 2.45 -19.33 -14.20
N LYS A 73 2.09 -18.07 -14.32
CA LYS A 73 1.62 -17.46 -15.57
C LYS A 73 2.73 -17.33 -16.62
N TRP A 74 3.96 -17.05 -16.21
CA TRP A 74 5.07 -16.66 -17.08
C TRP A 74 6.11 -17.77 -17.21
N SER A 75 6.43 -18.17 -18.44
CA SER A 75 7.35 -19.30 -18.72
C SER A 75 8.75 -19.09 -18.16
N HIS A 76 9.28 -17.87 -18.23
CA HIS A 76 10.64 -17.56 -17.75
C HIS A 76 10.80 -17.63 -16.22
N LEU A 77 9.70 -17.64 -15.46
CA LEU A 77 9.70 -17.74 -14.00
C LEU A 77 9.58 -19.18 -13.48
N SER A 78 9.45 -20.18 -14.37
CA SER A 78 9.26 -21.59 -14.00
C SER A 78 10.41 -22.18 -13.18
N CYS A 79 11.59 -21.60 -13.25
CA CYS A 79 12.77 -22.02 -12.48
C CYS A 79 12.73 -21.55 -11.02
N LEU A 80 11.88 -20.58 -10.67
CA LEU A 80 11.80 -20.05 -9.30
C LEU A 80 11.00 -20.98 -8.40
N ARG A 81 11.60 -21.37 -7.28
CA ARG A 81 10.93 -22.11 -6.21
C ARG A 81 10.42 -21.13 -5.14
N LEU A 82 9.12 -21.04 -5.00
CA LEU A 82 8.45 -20.24 -3.98
C LEU A 82 8.03 -21.15 -2.81
N VAL A 83 8.18 -20.67 -1.57
CA VAL A 83 7.76 -21.37 -0.35
C VAL A 83 6.99 -20.42 0.55
N HIS A 84 5.84 -20.89 1.06
CA HIS A 84 4.97 -20.11 1.93
C HIS A 84 5.33 -20.32 3.41
N VAL A 85 5.76 -19.26 4.08
CA VAL A 85 6.04 -19.24 5.52
C VAL A 85 4.81 -18.74 6.27
N LEU A 86 3.74 -19.53 6.21
CA LEU A 86 2.40 -19.20 6.72
C LEU A 86 1.90 -20.25 7.72
N GLY A 87 0.78 -19.97 8.38
CA GLY A 87 0.11 -20.86 9.30
C GLY A 87 0.70 -20.88 10.71
N SER A 88 0.69 -22.05 11.37
CA SER A 88 1.20 -22.23 12.72
C SER A 88 2.72 -22.09 12.80
N VAL A 89 3.28 -21.94 13.99
CA VAL A 89 4.74 -21.84 14.20
C VAL A 89 5.46 -23.06 13.61
N GLY A 90 4.93 -24.27 13.86
CA GLY A 90 5.53 -25.50 13.30
C GLY A 90 5.53 -25.53 11.78
N GLN A 91 4.42 -25.13 11.13
CA GLN A 91 4.34 -25.05 9.68
C GLN A 91 5.34 -24.03 9.11
N ARG A 92 5.46 -22.86 9.72
CA ARG A 92 6.41 -21.83 9.31
C ARG A 92 7.87 -22.30 9.47
N THR A 93 8.19 -22.97 10.57
CA THR A 93 9.54 -23.52 10.80
C THR A 93 9.86 -24.61 9.77
N ALA A 94 8.92 -25.52 9.49
CA ALA A 94 9.09 -26.54 8.44
C ALA A 94 9.25 -25.91 7.05
N ALA A 95 8.53 -24.83 6.74
CA ALA A 95 8.68 -24.10 5.50
C ALA A 95 10.08 -23.43 5.36
N LEU A 96 10.59 -22.85 6.45
CA LEU A 96 11.91 -22.23 6.47
C LEU A 96 13.07 -23.24 6.33
N ALA A 97 12.84 -24.50 6.67
CA ALA A 97 13.81 -25.59 6.49
C ALA A 97 13.91 -26.04 5.02
N GLN A 98 12.93 -25.73 4.19
CA GLN A 98 12.95 -26.06 2.75
C GLN A 98 13.91 -25.15 1.99
N THR A 99 14.55 -25.70 0.96
CA THR A 99 15.36 -24.90 0.03
C THR A 99 14.45 -24.23 -0.98
N ALA A 100 14.45 -22.91 -1.01
CA ALA A 100 13.67 -22.10 -1.96
C ALA A 100 14.44 -20.85 -2.40
N ASP A 101 13.97 -20.23 -3.46
CA ASP A 101 14.51 -18.98 -3.99
C ASP A 101 13.81 -17.79 -3.33
N VAL A 102 12.50 -17.92 -3.15
CA VAL A 102 11.62 -16.88 -2.60
C VAL A 102 10.80 -17.47 -1.45
N TYR A 103 10.84 -16.80 -0.30
CA TYR A 103 10.06 -17.14 0.87
C TYR A 103 8.98 -16.08 1.06
N LEU A 104 7.73 -16.49 1.06
CA LEU A 104 6.55 -15.62 1.18
C LEU A 104 6.04 -15.64 2.61
N ILE A 105 6.01 -14.48 3.27
CA ILE A 105 5.50 -14.34 4.63
C ILE A 105 4.47 -13.22 4.73
N ASN A 106 3.47 -13.40 5.58
CA ASN A 106 2.55 -12.31 5.88
C ASN A 106 3.17 -11.30 6.86
N ARG A 107 2.84 -10.02 6.65
CA ARG A 107 3.42 -8.89 7.40
C ARG A 107 3.25 -8.99 8.92
N GLU A 108 2.22 -9.69 9.40
CA GLU A 108 1.96 -9.90 10.82
C GLU A 108 3.01 -10.80 11.48
N ASN A 109 3.61 -11.72 10.71
CA ASN A 109 4.60 -12.67 11.19
C ASN A 109 6.06 -12.17 11.09
N VAL A 110 6.30 -10.96 10.59
CA VAL A 110 7.66 -10.40 10.46
C VAL A 110 8.37 -10.32 11.81
N GLN A 111 7.68 -9.90 12.88
CA GLN A 111 8.27 -9.84 14.21
C GLN A 111 8.73 -11.24 14.69
N TRP A 112 7.91 -12.25 14.46
CA TRP A 112 8.27 -13.64 14.79
C TRP A 112 9.49 -14.11 13.99
N LEU A 113 9.53 -13.84 12.69
CA LEU A 113 10.64 -14.25 11.81
C LEU A 113 11.96 -13.62 12.25
N VAL A 114 11.94 -12.32 12.56
CA VAL A 114 13.11 -11.61 13.08
C VAL A 114 13.58 -12.20 14.41
N GLY A 115 12.65 -12.52 15.31
CA GLY A 115 12.96 -13.20 16.59
C GLY A 115 13.52 -14.61 16.37
N TYR A 116 13.00 -15.35 15.39
CA TYR A 116 13.44 -16.71 15.06
C TYR A 116 14.90 -16.75 14.58
N TYR A 117 15.28 -15.87 13.67
CA TYR A 117 16.64 -15.83 13.13
C TYR A 117 17.61 -14.98 13.95
N GLY A 118 17.12 -13.95 14.61
CA GLY A 118 17.97 -13.04 15.40
C GLY A 118 19.16 -12.53 14.61
N HIS A 119 20.35 -12.90 15.09
CA HIS A 119 21.62 -12.54 14.44
C HIS A 119 21.92 -13.32 13.16
N SER A 120 21.30 -14.47 12.94
CA SER A 120 21.56 -15.37 11.80
C SER A 120 20.62 -15.09 10.61
N TRP A 121 20.27 -13.83 10.37
CA TRP A 121 19.36 -13.42 9.27
C TRP A 121 19.88 -13.91 7.91
N PRO A 122 19.12 -14.78 7.19
CA PRO A 122 19.63 -15.45 6.00
C PRO A 122 19.22 -14.81 4.68
N PHE A 123 18.37 -13.79 4.69
CA PHE A 123 17.80 -13.22 3.47
C PHE A 123 18.63 -12.04 2.97
N ASP A 124 19.20 -12.19 1.79
CA ASP A 124 20.01 -11.16 1.14
C ASP A 124 19.15 -10.03 0.57
N MET A 125 17.95 -10.38 0.10
CA MET A 125 16.99 -9.45 -0.46
C MET A 125 15.65 -9.54 0.25
N VAL A 126 15.04 -8.39 0.52
CA VAL A 126 13.70 -8.28 1.07
C VAL A 126 12.83 -7.45 0.13
N VAL A 127 11.66 -7.97 -0.18
CA VAL A 127 10.61 -7.26 -0.91
C VAL A 127 9.45 -7.02 0.05
N ILE A 128 9.00 -5.78 0.14
CA ILE A 128 7.84 -5.40 0.95
C ILE A 128 6.70 -5.08 -0.02
N ASP A 129 5.77 -6.01 -0.13
CA ASP A 129 4.55 -5.81 -0.90
C ASP A 129 3.51 -5.09 -0.04
N GLU A 130 2.92 -4.04 -0.58
CA GLU A 130 2.09 -3.06 0.11
C GLU A 130 2.84 -2.38 1.28
N SER A 131 3.92 -1.65 0.93
CA SER A 131 4.79 -0.96 1.91
C SER A 131 4.05 0.10 2.74
N SER A 132 2.90 0.58 2.31
CA SER A 132 2.00 1.43 3.09
C SER A 132 1.68 0.85 4.48
N SER A 133 1.73 -0.47 4.61
CA SER A 133 1.55 -1.16 5.88
C SER A 133 2.70 -0.91 6.89
N PHE A 134 3.85 -0.42 6.47
CA PHE A 134 5.03 -0.10 7.30
C PHE A 134 5.16 1.39 7.65
N LYS A 135 4.21 2.22 7.25
CA LYS A 135 4.20 3.68 7.48
C LYS A 135 4.29 4.10 8.95
N ASN A 136 3.78 3.28 9.87
CA ASN A 136 3.86 3.57 11.31
C ASN A 136 5.18 3.06 11.90
N HIS A 137 6.08 4.00 12.22
CA HIS A 137 7.39 3.71 12.82
C HIS A 137 7.31 3.09 14.23
N GLN A 138 6.18 3.20 14.92
CA GLN A 138 5.98 2.58 16.23
C GLN A 138 5.49 1.13 16.13
N ALA A 139 5.00 0.72 14.96
CA ALA A 139 4.49 -0.64 14.75
C ALA A 139 5.58 -1.70 15.01
N LYS A 140 5.19 -2.80 15.66
CA LYS A 140 6.10 -3.90 16.01
C LYS A 140 6.84 -4.46 14.79
N ARG A 141 6.14 -4.59 13.64
CA ARG A 141 6.72 -5.05 12.37
C ARG A 141 7.81 -4.11 11.82
N PHE A 142 7.61 -2.79 11.90
CA PHE A 142 8.63 -1.82 11.50
C PHE A 142 9.87 -1.92 12.39
N LYS A 143 9.67 -1.92 13.72
CA LYS A 143 10.76 -2.04 14.69
C LYS A 143 11.55 -3.34 14.50
N ALA A 144 10.86 -4.45 14.24
CA ALA A 144 11.50 -5.73 13.97
C ALA A 144 12.34 -5.69 12.69
N LEU A 145 11.78 -5.21 11.58
CA LEU A 145 12.52 -5.16 10.31
C LEU A 145 13.71 -4.19 10.39
N LYS A 146 13.56 -3.08 11.11
CA LYS A 146 14.64 -2.13 11.39
C LYS A 146 15.85 -2.78 12.08
N LEU A 147 15.65 -3.76 12.98
CA LEU A 147 16.75 -4.46 13.68
C LEU A 147 17.64 -5.26 12.73
N VAL A 148 17.07 -5.83 11.68
CA VAL A 148 17.80 -6.65 10.72
C VAL A 148 18.15 -5.90 9.43
N ARG A 149 17.74 -4.63 9.29
CA ARG A 149 17.91 -3.85 8.06
C ARG A 149 19.38 -3.78 7.58
N SER A 150 20.33 -3.66 8.49
CA SER A 150 21.76 -3.61 8.17
C SER A 150 22.31 -4.92 7.58
N ARG A 151 21.57 -6.02 7.67
CA ARG A 151 21.92 -7.35 7.12
C ARG A 151 21.20 -7.65 5.81
N ILE A 152 20.39 -6.74 5.34
CA ILE A 152 19.65 -6.84 4.09
C ILE A 152 20.45 -6.08 3.04
N ASN A 153 21.00 -6.80 2.08
CA ASN A 153 21.82 -6.20 1.01
C ASN A 153 20.94 -5.46 0.00
N ARG A 154 19.76 -6.01 -0.30
CA ARG A 154 18.80 -5.41 -1.24
C ARG A 154 17.41 -5.32 -0.64
N ILE A 155 16.76 -4.19 -0.85
CA ILE A 155 15.38 -3.99 -0.41
C ILE A 155 14.56 -3.31 -1.51
N VAL A 156 13.37 -3.85 -1.75
CA VAL A 156 12.40 -3.28 -2.70
C VAL A 156 11.07 -3.08 -1.99
N GLU A 157 10.52 -1.91 -2.09
CA GLU A 157 9.19 -1.59 -1.59
C GLU A 157 8.22 -1.42 -2.75
N LEU A 158 7.08 -2.12 -2.66
CA LEU A 158 6.01 -2.04 -3.64
C LEU A 158 4.78 -1.43 -2.99
N THR A 159 4.14 -0.47 -3.65
CA THR A 159 2.84 0.05 -3.25
C THR A 159 2.02 0.47 -4.47
N GLY A 160 0.70 0.30 -4.39
CA GLY A 160 -0.25 0.77 -5.39
C GLY A 160 -0.75 2.19 -5.16
N THR A 161 -0.43 2.77 -4.02
CA THR A 161 -0.85 4.13 -3.67
C THR A 161 0.37 5.03 -3.54
N PRO A 162 0.75 5.75 -4.62
CA PRO A 162 1.91 6.64 -4.61
C PRO A 162 1.77 7.83 -3.66
N ASN A 163 0.55 8.14 -3.21
CA ASN A 163 0.31 9.20 -2.24
C ASN A 163 0.07 8.62 -0.86
N PRO A 164 1.03 8.71 0.07
CA PRO A 164 0.74 8.51 1.48
C PRO A 164 -0.32 9.54 1.92
N ARG A 165 -1.19 9.14 2.83
CA ARG A 165 -2.21 10.06 3.40
C ARG A 165 -1.60 11.30 4.00
N SER A 166 -0.36 11.20 4.43
CA SER A 166 0.44 12.28 4.99
C SER A 166 1.90 12.09 4.60
N LEU A 167 2.58 13.18 4.28
CA LEU A 167 4.03 13.19 4.08
C LEU A 167 4.78 12.63 5.30
N MET A 168 4.17 12.69 6.50
CA MET A 168 4.70 12.10 7.72
C MET A 168 4.88 10.57 7.61
N ASP A 169 4.00 9.90 6.87
CA ASP A 169 4.01 8.45 6.69
C ASP A 169 5.19 7.96 5.81
N LEU A 170 5.75 8.84 4.98
CA LEU A 170 6.89 8.53 4.11
C LEU A 170 8.17 8.19 4.87
N TRP A 171 8.39 8.84 6.03
CA TRP A 171 9.64 8.64 6.75
C TRP A 171 9.93 7.18 7.06
N ALA A 172 8.94 6.44 7.53
CA ALA A 172 9.15 5.05 7.94
C ALA A 172 9.46 4.15 6.73
N GLN A 173 8.79 4.37 5.60
CA GLN A 173 9.03 3.62 4.37
C GLN A 173 10.43 3.95 3.82
N VAL A 174 10.74 5.22 3.62
CA VAL A 174 12.07 5.64 3.13
C VAL A 174 13.19 5.22 4.08
N TYR A 175 12.94 5.22 5.41
CA TYR A 175 13.92 4.73 6.38
C TYR A 175 14.29 3.25 6.15
N LEU A 176 13.34 2.41 5.78
CA LEU A 176 13.63 1.00 5.46
C LEU A 176 14.44 0.86 4.18
N LEU A 177 14.33 1.79 3.23
CA LEU A 177 15.14 1.80 2.02
C LEU A 177 16.59 2.21 2.31
N ASP A 178 16.82 3.32 3.05
CA ASP A 178 18.12 3.98 3.12
C ASP A 178 18.70 4.16 4.54
N CYS A 179 18.06 3.61 5.57
CA CYS A 179 18.44 3.77 6.98
C CYS A 179 18.47 5.24 7.44
N GLY A 180 17.64 6.09 6.84
CA GLY A 180 17.47 7.49 7.20
C GLY A 180 18.51 8.44 6.61
N GLN A 181 19.18 8.08 5.53
CA GLN A 181 20.15 8.94 4.86
C GLN A 181 19.50 10.19 4.25
N ARG A 182 18.32 10.06 3.64
CA ARG A 182 17.64 11.14 2.92
C ARG A 182 16.73 11.99 3.80
N LEU A 183 15.91 11.32 4.61
CA LEU A 183 14.88 12.00 5.41
C LEU A 183 15.23 12.12 6.90
N GLY A 184 16.45 11.74 7.29
CA GLY A 184 16.91 11.82 8.66
C GLY A 184 16.81 10.50 9.43
N ARG A 185 17.75 10.27 10.35
CA ARG A 185 17.89 9.03 11.12
C ARG A 185 16.79 8.81 12.16
N THR A 186 16.08 9.87 12.53
CA THR A 186 14.99 9.82 13.51
C THR A 186 13.76 10.54 13.00
N ILE A 187 12.59 10.10 13.45
CA ILE A 187 11.31 10.76 13.12
C ILE A 187 11.28 12.20 13.67
N THR A 188 11.96 12.46 14.78
CA THR A 188 12.07 13.80 15.36
C THR A 188 12.82 14.73 14.41
N SER A 189 14.01 14.33 13.96
CA SER A 189 14.80 15.08 12.97
C SER A 189 14.00 15.37 11.69
N TYR A 190 13.21 14.40 11.21
CA TYR A 190 12.34 14.57 10.05
C TYR A 190 11.23 15.61 10.30
N ARG A 191 10.57 15.54 11.48
CA ARG A 191 9.55 16.50 11.88
C ARG A 191 10.10 17.91 11.99
N ASP A 192 11.22 18.06 12.68
CA ASP A 192 11.86 19.36 12.88
C ASP A 192 12.30 19.99 11.55
N ALA A 193 12.77 19.19 10.61
CA ALA A 193 13.21 19.67 9.30
C ALA A 193 12.03 20.15 8.43
N TYR A 194 10.95 19.36 8.35
CA TYR A 194 9.94 19.53 7.30
C TYR A 194 8.55 19.92 7.78
N PHE A 195 8.29 19.92 9.10
CA PHE A 195 6.95 20.16 9.62
C PHE A 195 6.94 21.21 10.72
N VAL A 196 5.76 21.77 10.95
CA VAL A 196 5.44 22.63 12.09
C VAL A 196 4.30 21.99 12.89
N PRO A 197 4.26 22.16 14.21
CA PRO A 197 3.11 21.77 15.01
C PRO A 197 1.84 22.53 14.56
N ASP A 198 0.80 21.78 14.24
CA ASP A 198 -0.51 22.34 13.80
C ASP A 198 -1.47 22.39 14.99
N LYS A 199 -1.98 21.23 15.41
CA LYS A 199 -2.87 21.15 16.58
C LYS A 199 -2.10 20.71 17.80
N ARG A 200 -2.06 21.56 18.84
CA ARG A 200 -1.37 21.27 20.10
C ARG A 200 -2.19 21.66 21.33
N SER A 201 -2.07 20.87 22.38
CA SER A 201 -2.42 21.30 23.73
C SER A 201 -1.19 21.87 24.43
N ARG A 202 -1.35 22.26 25.71
CA ARG A 202 -0.24 22.79 26.51
C ARG A 202 0.94 21.82 26.64
N THR A 203 0.69 20.52 26.55
CA THR A 203 1.69 19.46 26.79
C THR A 203 1.87 18.51 25.61
N THR A 204 0.97 18.45 24.62
CA THR A 204 0.97 17.44 23.57
C THR A 204 0.67 18.05 22.20
N ILE A 205 1.45 17.63 21.20
CA ILE A 205 1.19 17.94 19.79
C ILE A 205 0.38 16.81 19.17
N PHE A 206 -0.80 17.12 18.64
CA PHE A 206 -1.71 16.15 18.05
C PHE A 206 -1.51 15.99 16.53
N SER A 207 -1.14 17.06 15.83
CA SER A 207 -0.93 17.03 14.38
C SER A 207 0.22 17.97 13.97
N TYR A 208 0.76 17.66 12.80
CA TYR A 208 1.84 18.41 12.17
C TYR A 208 1.40 18.81 10.75
N ALA A 209 1.66 20.06 10.38
CA ALA A 209 1.50 20.56 9.03
C ALA A 209 2.87 20.65 8.33
N PRO A 210 2.96 20.36 7.02
CA PRO A 210 4.21 20.55 6.29
C PRO A 210 4.58 22.04 6.20
N LYS A 211 5.86 22.35 6.29
CA LYS A 211 6.40 23.67 6.01
C LYS A 211 6.21 24.03 4.54
N LEU A 212 6.19 25.31 4.21
CA LEU A 212 6.15 25.77 2.83
C LEU A 212 7.31 25.16 2.03
N GLY A 213 7.02 24.54 0.88
CA GLY A 213 8.02 23.87 0.02
C GLY A 213 8.55 22.54 0.56
N ALA A 214 8.12 22.07 1.74
CA ALA A 214 8.61 20.82 2.32
C ALA A 214 8.26 19.61 1.47
N ALA A 215 7.10 19.59 0.81
CA ALA A 215 6.68 18.50 -0.06
C ALA A 215 7.67 18.32 -1.24
N ASP A 216 7.95 19.39 -1.94
CA ASP A 216 8.86 19.38 -3.11
C ASP A 216 10.27 18.94 -2.71
N GLU A 217 10.77 19.45 -1.57
CA GLU A 217 12.09 19.06 -1.05
C GLU A 217 12.13 17.58 -0.65
N ILE A 218 11.10 17.05 -0.01
CA ILE A 218 11.01 15.63 0.35
C ILE A 218 11.02 14.78 -0.92
N TYR A 219 10.15 15.09 -1.91
CA TYR A 219 10.10 14.35 -3.16
C TYR A 219 11.40 14.42 -3.95
N ARG A 220 12.02 15.59 -4.00
CA ARG A 220 13.33 15.76 -4.64
C ARG A 220 14.39 14.87 -3.99
N ARG A 221 14.41 14.74 -2.67
CA ARG A 221 15.39 13.93 -1.94
C ARG A 221 15.22 12.43 -2.14
N ILE A 222 14.00 11.97 -2.38
CA ILE A 222 13.73 10.53 -2.55
C ILE A 222 13.64 10.11 -4.03
N SER A 223 13.69 11.04 -4.97
CA SER A 223 13.48 10.79 -6.41
C SER A 223 14.48 9.82 -7.03
N ASP A 224 15.66 9.71 -6.47
CA ASP A 224 16.70 8.78 -6.93
C ASP A 224 16.44 7.32 -6.50
N ILE A 225 15.73 7.10 -5.38
CA ILE A 225 15.42 5.76 -4.86
C ILE A 225 13.94 5.40 -4.93
N CYS A 226 13.08 6.29 -5.35
CA CYS A 226 11.65 6.04 -5.49
C CYS A 226 11.19 6.36 -6.91
N ILE A 227 10.46 5.43 -7.52
CA ILE A 227 9.83 5.59 -8.84
C ILE A 227 8.32 5.65 -8.60
N SER A 228 7.67 6.68 -9.13
CA SER A 228 6.21 6.80 -9.11
C SER A 228 5.69 6.79 -10.55
N MET A 229 4.70 5.93 -10.82
CA MET A 229 4.06 5.83 -12.14
C MET A 229 2.57 5.63 -11.96
N LYS A 230 1.79 6.39 -12.73
CA LYS A 230 0.33 6.24 -12.79
C LYS A 230 -0.05 5.31 -13.94
N SER A 231 -1.14 4.58 -13.76
CA SER A 231 -1.66 3.69 -14.82
C SER A 231 -2.12 4.46 -16.05
N GLU A 232 -2.65 5.66 -15.87
CA GLU A 232 -3.12 6.54 -16.95
C GLU A 232 -2.01 6.92 -17.93
N ASP A 233 -0.74 7.00 -17.47
CA ASP A 233 0.40 7.40 -18.31
C ASP A 233 0.93 6.25 -19.18
N TYR A 234 0.57 5.00 -18.87
CA TYR A 234 1.22 3.81 -19.46
C TYR A 234 0.24 2.77 -20.01
N LEU A 235 -1.05 2.86 -19.69
CA LEU A 235 -2.08 1.94 -20.13
C LEU A 235 -3.22 2.70 -20.80
N ASP A 236 -3.66 2.20 -21.96
CA ASP A 236 -4.89 2.64 -22.60
C ASP A 236 -6.07 2.04 -21.80
N LEU A 237 -6.48 2.73 -20.76
CA LEU A 237 -7.62 2.32 -19.94
C LEU A 237 -8.91 2.84 -20.57
N PRO A 238 -9.99 2.05 -20.52
CA PRO A 238 -11.31 2.54 -20.90
C PRO A 238 -11.72 3.71 -20.00
N GLU A 239 -12.54 4.60 -20.52
CA GLU A 239 -13.08 5.71 -19.76
C GLU A 239 -13.78 5.21 -18.47
N LEU A 240 -13.51 5.88 -17.36
CA LEU A 240 -14.09 5.52 -16.07
C LEU A 240 -15.58 5.93 -16.04
N ILE A 241 -16.47 4.96 -16.08
CA ILE A 241 -17.90 5.16 -15.98
C ILE A 241 -18.31 5.06 -14.51
N TYR A 242 -18.87 6.13 -13.97
CA TYR A 242 -19.47 6.12 -12.64
C TYR A 242 -20.97 5.80 -12.77
N GLU A 243 -21.40 4.74 -12.11
CA GLU A 243 -22.81 4.37 -12.01
C GLU A 243 -23.25 4.46 -10.55
N ASP A 244 -24.22 5.35 -10.27
CA ASP A 244 -24.79 5.49 -8.93
C ASP A 244 -25.89 4.45 -8.74
N ILE A 245 -25.64 3.46 -7.90
CA ILE A 245 -26.61 2.44 -7.55
C ILE A 245 -27.31 2.83 -6.23
N PRO A 246 -28.57 3.25 -6.25
CA PRO A 246 -29.30 3.59 -5.02
C PRO A 246 -29.63 2.33 -4.22
N VAL A 247 -29.07 2.23 -3.03
CA VAL A 247 -29.34 1.14 -2.10
C VAL A 247 -30.27 1.63 -1.00
N LYS A 248 -31.43 0.99 -0.85
CA LYS A 248 -32.36 1.23 0.26
C LYS A 248 -32.01 0.30 1.41
N LEU A 249 -31.68 0.89 2.54
CA LEU A 249 -31.50 0.14 3.78
C LEU A 249 -32.86 -0.17 4.39
N ASP A 250 -32.96 -1.28 5.13
CA ASP A 250 -34.12 -1.52 5.97
C ASP A 250 -34.19 -0.50 7.12
N THR A 251 -35.34 -0.42 7.79
CA THR A 251 -35.57 0.60 8.83
C THR A 251 -34.65 0.48 10.03
N ALA A 252 -34.16 -0.71 10.35
CA ALA A 252 -33.23 -0.95 11.46
C ALA A 252 -31.81 -0.54 11.07
N ALA A 253 -31.36 -0.95 9.87
CA ALA A 253 -30.07 -0.57 9.32
C ALA A 253 -29.98 0.95 9.05
N GLN A 254 -31.07 1.58 8.58
CA GLN A 254 -31.10 3.02 8.37
C GLN A 254 -30.95 3.79 9.70
N LYS A 255 -31.65 3.39 10.76
CA LYS A 255 -31.50 4.02 12.09
C LYS A 255 -30.08 3.84 12.65
N ALA A 256 -29.46 2.67 12.46
CA ALA A 256 -28.09 2.43 12.90
C ALA A 256 -27.11 3.31 12.11
N TYR A 257 -27.32 3.46 10.80
CA TYR A 257 -26.53 4.31 9.94
C TYR A 257 -26.66 5.81 10.35
N ASP A 258 -27.89 6.31 10.53
CA ASP A 258 -28.16 7.69 10.93
C ASP A 258 -27.52 8.00 12.30
N ARG A 259 -27.51 7.02 13.21
CA ARG A 259 -26.85 7.14 14.50
C ARG A 259 -25.34 7.19 14.36
N LEU A 260 -24.74 6.30 13.56
CA LEU A 260 -23.30 6.31 13.29
C LEU A 260 -22.88 7.63 12.64
N GLU A 261 -23.69 8.16 11.74
CA GLU A 261 -23.46 9.44 11.09
C GLU A 261 -23.47 10.61 12.06
N ARG A 262 -24.48 10.68 12.91
CA ARG A 262 -24.69 11.78 13.88
C ARG A 262 -23.65 11.73 15.01
N ASP A 263 -23.47 10.55 15.60
CA ASP A 263 -22.71 10.41 16.83
C ASP A 263 -21.26 9.98 16.57
N THR A 264 -20.92 9.69 15.28
CA THR A 264 -19.64 9.11 14.85
C THR A 264 -19.24 7.79 15.55
N LEU A 265 -20.18 7.24 16.32
CA LEU A 265 -20.02 6.02 17.12
C LEU A 265 -21.25 5.14 16.96
N LEU A 266 -21.03 3.84 16.79
CA LEU A 266 -22.07 2.81 16.84
C LEU A 266 -21.61 1.70 17.78
N GLN A 267 -22.43 1.37 18.77
CA GLN A 267 -22.21 0.23 19.63
C GLN A 267 -23.02 -0.96 19.12
N VAL A 268 -22.34 -2.04 18.84
CA VAL A 268 -22.93 -3.33 18.45
C VAL A 268 -22.39 -4.37 19.44
N ASP A 269 -23.29 -4.90 20.26
CA ASP A 269 -22.96 -5.76 21.40
C ASP A 269 -21.93 -5.08 22.31
N GLU A 270 -20.79 -5.74 22.58
CA GLU A 270 -19.70 -5.21 23.40
C GLU A 270 -18.68 -4.35 22.59
N THR A 271 -18.91 -4.17 21.27
CA THR A 271 -17.94 -3.53 20.39
C THR A 271 -18.41 -2.14 19.96
N VAL A 272 -17.52 -1.17 20.07
CA VAL A 272 -17.74 0.20 19.60
C VAL A 272 -17.13 0.38 18.21
N ILE A 273 -17.96 0.73 17.23
CA ILE A 273 -17.55 1.04 15.86
C ILE A 273 -17.54 2.56 15.69
N THR A 274 -16.41 3.12 15.25
CA THR A 274 -16.30 4.56 14.94
C THR A 274 -16.56 4.83 13.48
N ALA A 275 -17.05 6.02 13.15
CA ALA A 275 -17.27 6.44 11.77
C ALA A 275 -16.00 6.31 10.90
N CYS A 276 -14.84 6.61 11.47
CA CYS A 276 -13.55 6.44 10.77
C CYS A 276 -13.24 4.98 10.41
N SER A 277 -13.62 4.01 11.24
CA SER A 277 -13.42 2.58 10.95
C SER A 277 -14.48 2.03 10.00
N ALA A 278 -15.65 2.65 9.93
CA ALA A 278 -16.73 2.29 9.01
C ALA A 278 -16.67 3.02 7.66
N GLY A 279 -15.71 3.94 7.46
CA GLY A 279 -15.61 4.73 6.23
C GLY A 279 -16.57 5.92 6.14
N VAL A 280 -17.29 6.21 7.22
CA VAL A 280 -18.19 7.36 7.31
C VAL A 280 -17.43 8.53 7.91
N CYS A 281 -16.80 9.36 7.08
CA CYS A 281 -16.22 10.64 7.49
C CYS A 281 -16.99 11.76 6.83
N SER A 282 -17.62 12.61 7.63
CA SER A 282 -18.22 13.85 7.16
C SER A 282 -17.13 14.88 6.85
N GLY A 283 -17.09 15.37 5.61
CA GLY A 283 -16.50 16.65 5.21
C GLY A 283 -14.98 16.69 5.01
N ASP A 284 -14.62 17.13 3.81
CA ASP A 284 -13.32 17.65 3.35
C ASP A 284 -12.04 16.89 3.70
N ALA A 285 -11.73 15.95 2.87
CA ALA A 285 -10.44 15.50 2.35
C ALA A 285 -10.54 14.01 2.00
N GLY A 286 -10.20 13.64 0.77
CA GLY A 286 -10.26 12.27 0.27
C GLY A 286 -9.49 11.28 1.15
N VAL A 287 -10.21 10.46 1.89
CA VAL A 287 -9.66 9.43 2.76
C VAL A 287 -10.04 8.07 2.21
N SER A 288 -9.09 7.36 1.60
CA SER A 288 -9.22 5.94 1.32
C SER A 288 -9.10 5.14 2.61
N VAL A 289 -10.11 4.34 2.93
CA VAL A 289 -10.20 3.60 4.20
C VAL A 289 -9.56 2.23 4.05
N GLY A 290 -8.49 1.99 4.81
CA GLY A 290 -8.03 0.64 5.11
C GLY A 290 -8.86 0.06 6.26
N VAL A 291 -9.74 -0.88 5.97
CA VAL A 291 -10.50 -1.61 7.00
C VAL A 291 -9.52 -2.48 7.80
N SER A 292 -9.45 -2.27 9.12
CA SER A 292 -8.70 -3.16 10.00
C SER A 292 -9.39 -4.52 10.04
N SER A 293 -8.61 -5.60 10.19
CA SER A 293 -9.12 -6.99 10.21
C SER A 293 -10.19 -7.27 11.28
N SER A 294 -10.33 -6.42 12.28
CA SER A 294 -11.37 -6.49 13.30
C SER A 294 -12.75 -6.06 12.81
N ALA A 295 -12.83 -5.13 11.84
CA ALA A 295 -14.13 -4.71 11.30
C ALA A 295 -14.75 -5.77 10.36
N THR A 296 -13.93 -6.61 9.73
CA THR A 296 -14.43 -7.67 8.83
C THR A 296 -15.09 -8.82 9.60
N SER A 297 -14.68 -9.10 10.83
CA SER A 297 -15.32 -10.13 11.66
C SER A 297 -16.65 -9.67 12.26
N LEU A 298 -16.85 -8.36 12.40
CA LEU A 298 -18.09 -7.81 12.94
C LEU A 298 -19.18 -7.65 11.88
N LEU A 299 -18.82 -7.46 10.61
CA LEU A 299 -19.77 -7.49 9.49
C LEU A 299 -20.38 -8.88 9.28
N SER A 300 -19.70 -9.97 9.70
CA SER A 300 -20.27 -11.32 9.69
C SER A 300 -21.27 -11.58 10.83
N ALA A 301 -21.25 -10.80 11.90
CA ALA A 301 -22.17 -10.95 13.04
C ALA A 301 -23.52 -10.21 12.83
N VAL A 302 -23.63 -9.37 11.81
CA VAL A 302 -24.86 -8.63 11.44
C VAL A 302 -25.55 -9.31 10.24
N GLU A 303 -25.38 -10.61 10.03
CA GLU A 303 -26.08 -11.38 9.00
C GLU A 303 -27.50 -11.75 9.46
N PRO A 304 -28.54 -11.63 8.54
CA PRO A 304 -28.47 -12.16 7.17
C PRO A 304 -28.60 -11.18 6.00
N CYS A 305 -28.38 -9.87 6.15
CA CYS A 305 -28.59 -8.91 5.05
C CYS A 305 -27.31 -8.51 4.27
N PHE A 306 -26.10 -8.89 4.73
CA PHE A 306 -24.85 -8.36 4.16
C PHE A 306 -23.96 -9.42 3.48
N SER A 307 -24.40 -10.66 3.28
CA SER A 307 -23.58 -11.75 2.72
C SER A 307 -23.18 -11.60 1.24
N SER A 308 -23.66 -10.55 0.55
CA SER A 308 -23.35 -10.30 -0.86
C SER A 308 -22.45 -9.07 -1.12
N PHE A 309 -21.98 -8.38 -0.10
CA PHE A 309 -21.18 -7.16 -0.29
C PHE A 309 -19.69 -7.47 -0.44
N CYS A 310 -19.22 -7.50 -1.68
CA CYS A 310 -17.83 -7.43 -2.05
C CYS A 310 -17.23 -6.07 -1.64
N SER A 311 -15.91 -6.03 -1.40
CA SER A 311 -15.11 -4.84 -1.04
C SER A 311 -15.34 -3.60 -1.93
N CYS A 312 -15.94 -3.77 -3.12
CA CYS A 312 -16.32 -2.71 -4.04
C CYS A 312 -17.55 -1.91 -3.59
N CYS A 313 -18.42 -2.49 -2.76
CA CYS A 313 -19.64 -1.80 -2.31
C CYS A 313 -19.40 -0.75 -1.23
N LEU A 314 -18.28 -0.85 -0.49
CA LEU A 314 -17.89 0.17 0.48
C LEU A 314 -17.46 1.49 -0.17
N THR A 315 -16.92 1.44 -1.38
CA THR A 315 -16.59 2.65 -2.17
C THR A 315 -17.84 3.30 -2.77
N ALA A 316 -18.84 2.51 -3.16
CA ALA A 316 -20.13 3.03 -3.64
C ALA A 316 -20.91 3.77 -2.54
N PHE A 317 -20.77 3.34 -1.29
CA PHE A 317 -21.42 3.98 -0.14
C PHE A 317 -20.90 5.40 0.15
N CYS A 318 -19.65 5.70 -0.16
CA CYS A 318 -19.09 7.06 -0.05
C CYS A 318 -19.53 7.96 -1.22
N ALA A 319 -19.73 7.42 -2.43
CA ALA A 319 -20.15 8.18 -3.60
C ALA A 319 -21.62 8.65 -3.50
N LEU A 320 -22.49 7.85 -2.88
CA LEU A 320 -23.92 8.16 -2.71
C LEU A 320 -24.19 9.45 -1.93
N ARG A 321 -23.27 9.94 -1.13
CA ARG A 321 -23.47 11.18 -0.36
C ARG A 321 -23.16 12.46 -1.12
N TYR A 322 -22.34 12.38 -2.17
CA TYR A 322 -21.97 13.59 -2.92
C TYR A 322 -23.09 14.12 -3.81
N SER A 323 -24.08 13.27 -4.17
CA SER A 323 -25.16 13.66 -5.06
C SER A 323 -26.40 14.25 -4.36
N SER A 324 -26.57 13.99 -3.04
CA SER A 324 -27.79 14.42 -2.32
C SER A 324 -27.71 15.81 -1.68
N SER A 325 -26.58 16.53 -1.75
CA SER A 325 -26.38 17.83 -1.10
C SER A 325 -26.21 19.04 -2.02
N MET A 326 -26.59 18.95 -3.30
CA MET A 326 -26.61 20.13 -4.19
C MET A 326 -28.02 20.43 -4.69
N PRO A 327 -28.75 21.47 -4.14
CA PRO A 327 -29.86 22.12 -4.85
C PRO A 327 -29.28 23.21 -5.76
N GLY A 328 -29.45 23.04 -7.03
CA GLY A 328 -29.64 24.03 -8.07
C GLY A 328 -28.81 25.31 -8.13
N ARG A 329 -27.94 25.38 -9.15
CA ARG A 329 -27.88 26.60 -9.97
C ARG A 329 -27.37 26.26 -11.38
N MET A 330 -28.30 26.19 -12.33
CA MET A 330 -28.01 26.42 -13.74
C MET A 330 -27.56 27.86 -13.96
N THR A 331 -26.42 28.06 -14.56
CA THR A 331 -26.16 29.22 -15.41
C THR A 331 -25.51 28.75 -16.69
N ARG A 332 -26.25 28.96 -17.77
CA ARG A 332 -25.77 28.88 -19.17
C ARG A 332 -24.69 29.95 -19.36
N GLY A 333 -23.61 29.58 -20.01
CA GLY A 333 -22.58 30.50 -20.54
C GLY A 333 -21.96 29.90 -21.81
N THR A 334 -22.55 30.26 -22.91
CA THR A 334 -22.15 30.50 -24.30
C THR A 334 -20.72 30.13 -24.70
N SER A 335 -20.72 29.42 -25.83
CA SER A 335 -19.63 29.18 -26.77
C SER A 335 -18.86 30.43 -27.15
N GLU A 336 -17.54 30.35 -27.25
CA GLU A 336 -16.77 31.05 -28.25
C GLU A 336 -15.62 30.17 -28.78
N ARG A 337 -15.74 29.90 -30.07
CA ARG A 337 -14.65 29.39 -30.90
C ARG A 337 -13.63 30.51 -31.12
N SER A 338 -12.39 30.25 -31.00
CA SER A 338 -11.35 31.00 -31.71
C SER A 338 -10.25 30.06 -32.21
N SER A 339 -10.27 29.96 -33.50
CA SER A 339 -9.20 29.48 -34.38
C SER A 339 -7.98 30.42 -34.34
N CYS A 340 -6.77 29.86 -34.39
CA CYS A 340 -5.61 30.40 -35.10
C CYS A 340 -4.48 29.36 -35.08
N LEU A 341 -4.21 28.71 -36.22
CA LEU A 341 -3.16 28.94 -37.19
C LEU A 341 -1.71 28.78 -36.70
N SER A 342 -1.15 27.65 -37.15
CA SER A 342 0.15 27.41 -37.81
C SER A 342 1.27 28.47 -37.67
N ALA A 343 2.47 28.06 -37.34
CA ALA A 343 3.65 28.15 -38.21
C ALA A 343 4.95 27.79 -37.45
N LYS A 344 5.72 26.97 -38.15
CA LYS A 344 7.14 26.63 -38.06
C LYS A 344 7.59 25.64 -36.98
#